data_d01217e52db6e7afb785071b67ff6513
#
_entry.id   d01217e52db6e7afb785071b67ff6513
#
_cell.length_a   1.000
_cell.length_b   1.000
_cell.length_c   1.000
_cell.angle_alpha   90.00
_cell.angle_beta   90.00
_cell.angle_gamma   90.00
#
_symmetry.space_group_name_H-M   'P 1'
#
loop_
_entity.id
_entity.type
_entity.pdbx_description
1 polymer ?
#
loop_
_entity_poly.entity_id
_entity_poly.type
_entity_poly.pdbx_seq_one_letter_code
_entity_poly.pdbx_strand_id
1 'polypeptide(L)'
;MFMTPECVAPTGCTLGEGPLWSPSEGFLWWVDIKRAKLHRYNPRTGNTRRYDLPIRASTLALFDGNILMAGEREIGVYDPATEAYERLRTLDAEPISNRTNDGGIAPDGSFWFGTMDDAQKVAQGNYYRYTSDGKLEPLRLPSVMITNTFQFSPDGSVFYTCDSVEQEVLSFQHEIGTGKVTDRKVLANTFELSGYPDGSAVDSEGCLWTCLWDASRIVRLTPDGEIDRTITLAAPRPTSLTFGDEDLKTLFITTARAGMSFPQLDSRPLSGSLFAVRVDVPGLPPREFGKSRE
;
A
#
# COMPACT_ATOMS: atom_id res chain seq x y z
N MET A 1 14.68 -20.12 -11.22
CA MET A 1 15.37 -18.87 -11.61
C MET A 1 15.30 -17.95 -10.41
N PHE A 2 16.42 -17.40 -9.91
CA PHE A 2 16.36 -16.47 -8.78
C PHE A 2 15.73 -15.17 -9.26
N MET A 3 14.63 -14.76 -8.64
CA MET A 3 13.99 -13.47 -8.88
C MET A 3 14.80 -12.40 -8.14
N THR A 4 15.58 -11.61 -8.88
CA THR A 4 16.41 -10.55 -8.30
C THR A 4 15.77 -9.20 -8.59
N PRO A 5 15.30 -8.47 -7.56
CA PRO A 5 14.79 -7.12 -7.75
C PRO A 5 15.88 -6.15 -8.22
N GLU A 6 15.55 -5.34 -9.21
CA GLU A 6 16.41 -4.28 -9.73
C GLU A 6 15.90 -2.90 -9.28
N CYS A 7 16.82 -1.99 -8.96
CA CYS A 7 16.47 -0.60 -8.71
C CYS A 7 16.15 0.08 -10.05
N VAL A 8 14.88 0.44 -10.26
CA VAL A 8 14.42 1.07 -11.51
C VAL A 8 14.30 2.60 -11.40
N ALA A 9 14.20 3.13 -10.18
CA ALA A 9 14.20 4.57 -9.95
C ALA A 9 14.86 4.91 -8.59
N PRO A 10 16.09 5.47 -8.59
CA PRO A 10 16.83 5.79 -7.36
C PRO A 10 16.36 7.13 -6.76
N THR A 11 15.10 7.19 -6.31
CA THR A 11 14.45 8.43 -5.85
C THR A 11 14.84 8.86 -4.44
N GLY A 12 15.29 7.92 -3.60
CA GLY A 12 15.72 8.22 -2.25
C GLY A 12 14.60 8.76 -1.35
N CYS A 13 13.38 8.22 -1.49
CA CYS A 13 12.23 8.60 -0.69
C CYS A 13 12.51 8.42 0.80
N THR A 14 12.06 9.37 1.61
CA THR A 14 12.10 9.21 3.07
C THR A 14 11.16 8.09 3.48
N LEU A 15 9.95 8.07 2.95
CA LEU A 15 8.97 7.01 3.16
C LEU A 15 8.19 6.84 1.85
N GLY A 16 8.77 6.03 0.93
CA GLY A 16 8.10 5.66 -0.32
C GLY A 16 6.97 4.70 -0.02
N GLU A 17 5.74 4.96 -0.51
CA GLU A 17 4.54 4.21 -0.17
C GLU A 17 3.46 4.27 -1.24
N GLY A 18 2.39 3.48 -1.05
CA GLY A 18 1.18 3.50 -1.85
C GLY A 18 1.41 3.33 -3.35
N PRO A 19 2.17 2.32 -3.81
CA PRO A 19 2.39 2.13 -5.25
C PRO A 19 1.08 1.75 -5.93
N LEU A 20 0.76 2.48 -7.01
CA LEU A 20 -0.47 2.35 -7.77
C LEU A 20 -0.14 2.22 -9.26
N TRP A 21 -0.50 1.11 -9.87
CA TRP A 21 -0.38 0.93 -11.32
C TRP A 21 -1.59 1.51 -12.05
N SER A 22 -1.36 2.34 -13.07
CA SER A 22 -2.39 2.86 -13.98
C SER A 22 -2.31 2.13 -15.33
N PRO A 23 -3.18 1.14 -15.60
CA PRO A 23 -3.13 0.37 -16.86
C PRO A 23 -3.42 1.22 -18.09
N SER A 24 -4.33 2.18 -17.98
CA SER A 24 -4.72 3.06 -19.09
C SER A 24 -3.59 3.98 -19.54
N GLU A 25 -2.73 4.40 -18.61
CA GLU A 25 -1.61 5.28 -18.88
C GLU A 25 -0.28 4.52 -19.08
N GLY A 26 -0.17 3.30 -18.53
CA GLY A 26 1.07 2.53 -18.47
C GLY A 26 2.11 3.14 -17.54
N PHE A 27 1.68 3.75 -16.44
CA PHE A 27 2.52 4.37 -15.44
C PHE A 27 2.34 3.76 -14.07
N LEU A 28 3.41 3.77 -13.29
CA LEU A 28 3.38 3.55 -11.85
C LEU A 28 3.40 4.89 -11.12
N TRP A 29 2.49 5.04 -10.15
CA TRP A 29 2.44 6.15 -9.21
C TRP A 29 2.82 5.66 -7.81
N TRP A 30 3.46 6.52 -6.99
CA TRP A 30 3.68 6.28 -5.56
C TRP A 30 3.96 7.59 -4.84
N VAL A 31 3.92 7.59 -3.52
CA VAL A 31 4.17 8.79 -2.70
C VAL A 31 5.48 8.69 -1.90
N ASP A 32 6.06 9.83 -1.57
CA ASP A 32 6.94 9.99 -0.40
C ASP A 32 6.13 10.72 0.68
N ILE A 33 5.56 9.95 1.62
CA ILE A 33 4.67 10.49 2.65
C ILE A 33 5.32 11.63 3.40
N LYS A 34 6.57 11.42 3.90
CA LYS A 34 7.24 12.37 4.77
C LYS A 34 7.65 13.67 4.08
N ARG A 35 7.75 13.66 2.75
CA ARG A 35 8.12 14.85 1.96
C ARG A 35 6.95 15.44 1.17
N ALA A 36 5.75 14.91 1.31
CA ALA A 36 4.56 15.29 0.53
C ALA A 36 4.87 15.36 -0.98
N LYS A 37 5.37 14.25 -1.53
CA LYS A 37 5.67 14.13 -2.97
C LYS A 37 4.88 13.00 -3.58
N LEU A 38 4.39 13.21 -4.80
CA LEU A 38 3.88 12.18 -5.68
C LEU A 38 4.94 11.92 -6.76
N HIS A 39 5.19 10.66 -7.02
CA HIS A 39 6.11 10.21 -8.05
C HIS A 39 5.37 9.45 -9.14
N ARG A 40 5.85 9.54 -10.37
CA ARG A 40 5.40 8.76 -11.52
C ARG A 40 6.60 8.13 -12.22
N TYR A 41 6.49 6.86 -12.55
CA TYR A 41 7.50 6.11 -13.31
C TYR A 41 6.89 5.52 -14.58
N ASN A 42 7.61 5.66 -15.69
CA ASN A 42 7.28 5.01 -16.96
C ASN A 42 8.21 3.82 -17.18
N PRO A 43 7.75 2.57 -17.07
CA PRO A 43 8.63 1.41 -17.23
C PRO A 43 9.15 1.22 -18.66
N ARG A 44 8.46 1.77 -19.69
CA ARG A 44 8.92 1.68 -21.09
C ARG A 44 10.13 2.58 -21.37
N THR A 45 10.23 3.72 -20.70
CA THR A 45 11.30 4.72 -20.95
C THR A 45 12.30 4.85 -19.80
N GLY A 46 11.97 4.29 -18.61
CA GLY A 46 12.75 4.47 -17.39
C GLY A 46 12.62 5.86 -16.75
N ASN A 47 11.81 6.76 -17.34
CA ASN A 47 11.68 8.13 -16.85
C ASN A 47 10.84 8.24 -15.59
N THR A 48 11.27 9.10 -14.66
CA THR A 48 10.51 9.48 -13.48
C THR A 48 10.11 10.95 -13.53
N ARG A 49 8.93 11.25 -13.00
CA ARG A 49 8.50 12.62 -12.72
C ARG A 49 8.07 12.72 -11.25
N ARG A 50 8.27 13.88 -10.64
CA ARG A 50 7.88 14.18 -9.27
C ARG A 50 7.00 15.42 -9.24
N TYR A 51 5.99 15.38 -8.38
CA TYR A 51 5.03 16.45 -8.15
C TYR A 51 5.03 16.81 -6.66
N ASP A 52 4.78 18.08 -6.36
CA ASP A 52 4.56 18.54 -5.00
C ASP A 52 3.10 18.35 -4.62
N LEU A 53 2.85 17.77 -3.45
CA LEU A 53 1.50 17.62 -2.92
C LEU A 53 1.23 18.63 -1.80
N PRO A 54 0.00 19.13 -1.68
CA PRO A 54 -0.39 20.00 -0.57
C PRO A 54 -0.54 19.26 0.76
N ILE A 55 -0.63 17.93 0.72
CA ILE A 55 -0.80 17.04 1.89
C ILE A 55 0.23 15.89 1.84
N ARG A 56 0.48 15.29 2.99
CA ARG A 56 1.26 14.05 3.08
C ARG A 56 0.36 12.86 2.75
N ALA A 57 0.06 12.65 1.45
CA ALA A 57 -0.70 11.49 1.01
C ALA A 57 0.02 10.19 1.37
N SER A 58 -0.71 9.16 1.75
CA SER A 58 -0.18 7.87 2.17
C SER A 58 -0.65 6.69 1.31
N THR A 59 -1.85 6.78 0.75
CA THR A 59 -2.42 5.76 -0.13
C THR A 59 -3.15 6.42 -1.30
N LEU A 60 -3.15 5.72 -2.44
CA LEU A 60 -3.64 6.19 -3.72
C LEU A 60 -4.66 5.23 -4.31
N ALA A 61 -5.60 5.75 -5.09
CA ALA A 61 -6.52 4.97 -5.90
C ALA A 61 -6.80 5.66 -7.25
N LEU A 62 -7.09 4.89 -8.28
CA LEU A 62 -7.53 5.41 -9.57
C LEU A 62 -8.96 5.95 -9.45
N PHE A 63 -9.23 7.11 -10.04
CA PHE A 63 -10.55 7.74 -10.05
C PHE A 63 -10.73 8.60 -11.30
N ASP A 64 -11.42 8.09 -12.32
CA ASP A 64 -11.79 8.80 -13.56
C ASP A 64 -10.63 9.61 -14.20
N GLY A 65 -9.47 8.98 -14.35
CA GLY A 65 -8.26 9.62 -14.90
C GLY A 65 -7.49 10.50 -13.90
N ASN A 66 -8.01 10.69 -12.71
CA ASN A 66 -7.38 11.37 -11.58
C ASN A 66 -6.88 10.37 -10.53
N ILE A 67 -6.29 10.88 -9.46
CA ILE A 67 -5.81 10.10 -8.32
C ILE A 67 -6.58 10.52 -7.07
N LEU A 68 -7.45 9.62 -6.58
CA LEU A 68 -7.98 9.73 -5.22
C LEU A 68 -6.88 9.40 -4.23
N MET A 69 -6.74 10.18 -3.18
CA MET A 69 -5.72 9.95 -2.15
C MET A 69 -6.28 10.21 -0.75
N ALA A 70 -5.81 9.41 0.21
CA ALA A 70 -5.93 9.72 1.62
C ALA A 70 -4.58 10.17 2.15
N GLY A 71 -4.57 11.23 2.95
CA GLY A 71 -3.35 11.80 3.51
C GLY A 71 -3.65 12.64 4.73
N GLU A 72 -2.73 12.66 5.69
CA GLU A 72 -2.95 13.33 6.96
C GLU A 72 -4.31 12.93 7.57
N ARG A 73 -5.27 13.82 7.59
CA ARG A 73 -6.62 13.60 8.12
C ARG A 73 -7.71 13.99 7.12
N GLU A 74 -7.48 13.72 5.83
CA GLU A 74 -8.43 14.04 4.76
C GLU A 74 -8.35 13.09 3.57
N ILE A 75 -9.37 13.13 2.75
CA ILE A 75 -9.46 12.49 1.45
C ILE A 75 -9.62 13.58 0.40
N GLY A 76 -8.90 13.47 -0.70
CA GLY A 76 -9.02 14.40 -1.82
C GLY A 76 -8.66 13.76 -3.15
N VAL A 77 -8.89 14.52 -4.21
CA VAL A 77 -8.55 14.15 -5.59
C VAL A 77 -7.45 15.05 -6.11
N TYR A 78 -6.47 14.45 -6.72
CA TYR A 78 -5.40 15.15 -7.42
C TYR A 78 -5.49 14.90 -8.92
N ASP A 79 -5.50 15.99 -9.69
CA ASP A 79 -5.42 15.95 -11.15
C ASP A 79 -3.97 16.08 -11.60
N PRO A 80 -3.33 15.03 -12.15
CA PRO A 80 -1.94 15.09 -12.57
C PRO A 80 -1.68 16.00 -13.79
N ALA A 81 -2.71 16.34 -14.55
CA ALA A 81 -2.58 17.19 -15.73
C ALA A 81 -2.51 18.67 -15.37
N THR A 82 -3.31 19.10 -14.40
CA THR A 82 -3.37 20.50 -13.93
C THR A 82 -2.60 20.73 -12.64
N GLU A 83 -2.17 19.66 -11.96
CA GLU A 83 -1.57 19.66 -10.62
C GLU A 83 -2.52 20.24 -9.54
N ALA A 84 -3.82 20.27 -9.82
CA ALA A 84 -4.82 20.74 -8.88
C ALA A 84 -5.18 19.64 -7.85
N TYR A 85 -5.42 20.05 -6.61
CA TYR A 85 -5.89 19.20 -5.53
C TYR A 85 -7.22 19.73 -5.01
N GLU A 86 -8.21 18.85 -4.92
CA GLU A 86 -9.51 19.11 -4.32
C GLU A 86 -9.74 18.22 -3.12
N ARG A 87 -9.96 18.82 -1.95
CA ARG A 87 -10.34 18.08 -0.75
C ARG A 87 -11.80 17.70 -0.79
N LEU A 88 -12.10 16.42 -0.67
CA LEU A 88 -13.47 15.87 -0.66
C LEU A 88 -14.01 15.70 0.75
N ARG A 89 -13.17 15.25 1.70
CA ARG A 89 -13.63 14.91 3.05
C ARG A 89 -12.54 15.08 4.09
N THR A 90 -12.89 15.54 5.30
CA THR A 90 -12.04 15.55 6.48
C THR A 90 -12.36 14.38 7.43
N LEU A 91 -11.37 13.92 8.16
CA LEU A 91 -11.47 12.85 9.15
C LEU A 91 -11.61 13.50 10.55
N ASP A 92 -12.72 14.22 10.78
CA ASP A 92 -12.89 15.07 11.97
C ASP A 92 -12.92 14.27 13.27
N ALA A 93 -13.37 13.00 13.21
CA ALA A 93 -13.43 12.11 14.37
C ALA A 93 -12.06 11.53 14.76
N GLU A 94 -11.04 11.65 13.88
CA GLU A 94 -9.71 11.15 14.18
C GLU A 94 -8.96 12.05 15.18
N PRO A 95 -8.16 11.46 16.09
CA PRO A 95 -7.22 12.22 16.91
C PRO A 95 -6.32 13.11 16.06
N ILE A 96 -6.00 14.32 16.56
CA ILE A 96 -5.19 15.29 15.81
C ILE A 96 -3.76 14.80 15.53
N SER A 97 -3.25 13.86 16.35
CA SER A 97 -1.96 13.21 16.16
C SER A 97 -1.96 12.12 15.10
N ASN A 98 -3.15 11.69 14.63
CA ASN A 98 -3.26 10.65 13.62
C ASN A 98 -3.06 11.19 12.21
N ARG A 99 -2.55 10.31 11.36
CA ARG A 99 -2.55 10.41 9.91
C ARG A 99 -3.08 9.12 9.29
N THR A 100 -3.49 9.18 8.04
CA THR A 100 -3.72 7.97 7.26
C THR A 100 -2.40 7.23 7.01
N ASN A 101 -2.44 5.92 6.80
CA ASN A 101 -1.26 5.12 6.51
C ASN A 101 -1.41 4.31 5.22
N ASP A 102 -2.07 3.18 5.23
CA ASP A 102 -2.26 2.33 4.05
C ASP A 102 -3.74 2.24 3.67
N GLY A 103 -4.03 1.74 2.47
CA GLY A 103 -5.40 1.56 1.98
C GLY A 103 -5.46 0.90 0.61
N GLY A 104 -6.68 0.59 0.19
CA GLY A 104 -6.95 -0.05 -1.09
C GLY A 104 -8.43 0.07 -1.50
N ILE A 105 -8.74 -0.33 -2.72
CA ILE A 105 -10.10 -0.35 -3.22
C ILE A 105 -10.74 -1.72 -3.00
N ALA A 106 -11.86 -1.72 -2.29
CA ALA A 106 -12.65 -2.89 -2.03
C ALA A 106 -13.39 -3.39 -3.30
N PRO A 107 -13.90 -4.63 -3.30
CA PRO A 107 -14.62 -5.20 -4.45
C PRO A 107 -15.83 -4.40 -4.93
N ASP A 108 -16.48 -3.67 -4.03
CA ASP A 108 -17.61 -2.80 -4.32
C ASP A 108 -17.22 -1.41 -4.84
N GLY A 109 -15.92 -1.14 -5.05
CA GLY A 109 -15.40 0.14 -5.49
C GLY A 109 -15.24 1.17 -4.38
N SER A 110 -15.54 0.86 -3.12
CA SER A 110 -15.26 1.77 -2.00
C SER A 110 -13.78 1.82 -1.65
N PHE A 111 -13.32 2.98 -1.17
CA PHE A 111 -11.95 3.20 -0.73
C PHE A 111 -11.82 2.88 0.76
N TRP A 112 -11.07 1.84 1.08
CA TRP A 112 -10.77 1.45 2.45
C TRP A 112 -9.37 1.91 2.82
N PHE A 113 -9.21 2.47 3.99
CA PHE A 113 -7.92 2.94 4.46
C PHE A 113 -7.87 2.93 5.99
N GLY A 114 -6.65 2.97 6.51
CA GLY A 114 -6.43 3.02 7.94
C GLY A 114 -5.65 4.27 8.37
N THR A 115 -5.72 4.54 9.66
CA THR A 115 -4.98 5.61 10.31
C THR A 115 -4.00 5.06 11.34
N MET A 116 -3.11 5.93 11.83
CA MET A 116 -2.15 5.62 12.88
C MET A 116 -1.75 6.90 13.62
N ASP A 117 -1.27 6.79 14.83
CA ASP A 117 -0.55 7.88 15.50
C ASP A 117 0.76 8.18 14.75
N ASP A 118 0.93 9.40 14.20
CA ASP A 118 2.12 9.76 13.40
C ASP A 118 3.43 9.65 14.21
N ALA A 119 3.33 9.76 15.54
CA ALA A 119 4.44 9.55 16.45
C ALA A 119 4.68 8.09 16.85
N GLN A 120 3.78 7.19 16.49
CA GLN A 120 3.84 5.74 16.80
C GLN A 120 3.97 5.44 18.30
N LYS A 121 3.22 6.16 19.14
CA LYS A 121 3.28 6.03 20.61
C LYS A 121 2.03 5.37 21.20
N VAL A 122 0.91 5.49 20.51
CA VAL A 122 -0.40 5.05 21.01
C VAL A 122 -1.12 4.21 19.96
N ALA A 123 -1.66 3.06 20.37
CA ALA A 123 -2.51 2.22 19.52
C ALA A 123 -3.90 2.87 19.38
N GLN A 124 -4.01 3.84 18.48
CA GLN A 124 -5.24 4.60 18.20
C GLN A 124 -5.54 4.71 16.72
N GLY A 125 -4.89 3.90 15.89
CA GLY A 125 -5.19 3.77 14.46
C GLY A 125 -6.54 3.10 14.25
N ASN A 126 -7.34 3.62 13.33
CA ASN A 126 -8.68 3.15 13.01
C ASN A 126 -8.80 2.79 11.53
N TYR A 127 -9.88 2.12 11.17
CA TYR A 127 -10.16 1.66 9.81
C TYR A 127 -11.42 2.34 9.28
N TYR A 128 -11.37 2.78 8.03
CA TYR A 128 -12.45 3.52 7.37
C TYR A 128 -12.78 2.95 6.00
N ARG A 129 -14.04 3.13 5.61
CA ARG A 129 -14.58 2.93 4.27
C ARG A 129 -15.15 4.25 3.78
N TYR A 130 -14.71 4.69 2.59
CA TYR A 130 -15.25 5.86 1.91
C TYR A 130 -15.91 5.41 0.60
N THR A 131 -17.18 5.76 0.43
CA THR A 131 -18.02 5.32 -0.70
C THR A 131 -18.18 6.41 -1.74
N SER A 132 -18.53 6.04 -2.97
CA SER A 132 -18.69 6.98 -4.09
C SER A 132 -19.83 7.99 -3.90
N ASP A 133 -20.79 7.73 -3.01
CA ASP A 133 -21.82 8.68 -2.58
C ASP A 133 -21.34 9.66 -1.48
N GLY A 134 -20.04 9.65 -1.17
CA GLY A 134 -19.39 10.57 -0.23
C GLY A 134 -19.53 10.21 1.26
N LYS A 135 -20.03 9.01 1.58
CA LYS A 135 -20.11 8.56 2.97
C LYS A 135 -18.78 8.07 3.46
N LEU A 136 -18.41 8.48 4.68
CA LEU A 136 -17.26 8.00 5.42
C LEU A 136 -17.74 7.19 6.62
N GLU A 137 -17.43 5.93 6.66
CA GLU A 137 -17.92 4.97 7.66
C GLU A 137 -16.72 4.33 8.38
N PRO A 138 -16.68 4.32 9.73
CA PRO A 138 -15.69 3.56 10.44
C PRO A 138 -15.99 2.06 10.31
N LEU A 139 -14.96 1.28 10.01
CA LEU A 139 -15.03 -0.17 10.15
C LEU A 139 -14.89 -0.52 11.64
N ARG A 140 -15.75 -1.41 12.13
CA ARG A 140 -15.78 -1.78 13.55
C ARG A 140 -14.69 -2.81 13.88
N LEU A 141 -13.44 -2.43 13.64
CA LEU A 141 -12.26 -3.21 14.00
C LEU A 141 -11.58 -2.59 15.22
N PRO A 142 -10.84 -3.37 16.01
CA PRO A 142 -10.03 -2.83 17.11
C PRO A 142 -9.01 -1.81 16.61
N SER A 143 -8.74 -0.78 17.42
CA SER A 143 -7.68 0.16 17.13
C SER A 143 -6.31 -0.52 17.23
N VAL A 144 -5.37 -0.10 16.38
CA VAL A 144 -4.04 -0.68 16.22
C VAL A 144 -2.95 0.39 16.27
N MET A 145 -1.70 -0.03 16.35
CA MET A 145 -0.56 0.89 16.31
C MET A 145 -0.33 1.42 14.89
N ILE A 146 -0.22 0.53 13.90
CA ILE A 146 0.09 0.88 12.50
C ILE A 146 -0.77 0.01 11.58
N THR A 147 -1.79 0.62 10.97
CA THR A 147 -2.64 -0.05 9.98
C THR A 147 -1.88 -0.27 8.69
N ASN A 148 -1.77 -1.51 8.23
CA ASN A 148 -1.17 -1.87 6.95
C ASN A 148 -1.90 -3.04 6.28
N THR A 149 -1.59 -3.33 5.02
CA THR A 149 -2.20 -4.40 4.24
C THR A 149 -3.71 -4.23 4.09
N PHE A 150 -4.15 -3.55 3.04
CA PHE A 150 -5.57 -3.38 2.71
C PHE A 150 -5.88 -4.14 1.41
N GLN A 151 -5.97 -5.46 1.50
CA GLN A 151 -6.12 -6.32 0.34
C GLN A 151 -7.37 -7.21 0.45
N PHE A 152 -7.85 -7.66 -0.69
CA PHE A 152 -9.00 -8.55 -0.77
C PHE A 152 -8.64 -9.76 -1.64
N SER A 153 -9.19 -10.94 -1.28
CA SER A 153 -9.10 -12.14 -2.11
C SER A 153 -9.64 -11.89 -3.52
N PRO A 154 -9.28 -12.71 -4.52
CA PRO A 154 -9.75 -12.51 -5.91
C PRO A 154 -11.27 -12.44 -6.03
N ASP A 155 -12.00 -13.25 -5.25
CA ASP A 155 -13.46 -13.27 -5.17
C ASP A 155 -14.06 -12.19 -4.26
N GLY A 156 -13.21 -11.46 -3.52
CA GLY A 156 -13.61 -10.41 -2.61
C GLY A 156 -14.18 -10.87 -1.28
N SER A 157 -14.24 -12.16 -1.00
CA SER A 157 -14.85 -12.72 0.22
C SER A 157 -13.98 -12.62 1.46
N VAL A 158 -12.68 -12.37 1.29
CA VAL A 158 -11.70 -12.24 2.38
C VAL A 158 -11.05 -10.86 2.32
N PHE A 159 -10.99 -10.18 3.46
CA PHE A 159 -10.22 -8.95 3.67
C PHE A 159 -8.95 -9.29 4.48
N TYR A 160 -7.81 -8.81 3.99
CA TYR A 160 -6.52 -8.93 4.66
C TYR A 160 -6.06 -7.58 5.20
N THR A 161 -5.56 -7.56 6.43
CA THR A 161 -4.93 -6.39 7.05
C THR A 161 -3.89 -6.82 8.09
N CYS A 162 -3.10 -5.87 8.60
CA CYS A 162 -2.20 -6.14 9.72
C CYS A 162 -2.08 -4.92 10.66
N ASP A 163 -1.71 -5.19 11.90
CA ASP A 163 -0.96 -4.24 12.71
C ASP A 163 0.51 -4.60 12.61
N SER A 164 1.31 -3.73 12.01
CA SER A 164 2.74 -4.02 11.78
C SER A 164 3.48 -4.37 13.08
N VAL A 165 3.13 -3.72 14.20
CA VAL A 165 3.83 -3.91 15.49
C VAL A 165 3.57 -5.29 16.08
N GLU A 166 2.35 -5.81 15.91
CA GLU A 166 2.00 -7.16 16.37
C GLU A 166 2.61 -8.27 15.51
N GLN A 167 3.17 -7.92 14.36
CA GLN A 167 3.79 -8.85 13.40
C GLN A 167 2.84 -9.97 12.94
N GLU A 168 1.54 -9.70 12.94
CA GLU A 168 0.50 -10.61 12.47
C GLU A 168 -0.17 -10.08 11.22
N VAL A 169 -0.24 -10.91 10.19
CA VAL A 169 -1.12 -10.71 9.05
C VAL A 169 -2.46 -11.35 9.37
N LEU A 170 -3.52 -10.58 9.26
CA LEU A 170 -4.88 -10.98 9.63
C LEU A 170 -5.74 -11.19 8.39
N SER A 171 -6.67 -12.13 8.49
CA SER A 171 -7.74 -12.32 7.52
C SER A 171 -9.11 -12.25 8.20
N PHE A 172 -10.09 -11.71 7.48
CA PHE A 172 -11.49 -11.58 7.91
C PHE A 172 -12.40 -12.05 6.78
N GLN A 173 -13.52 -12.67 7.11
CA GLN A 173 -14.61 -12.82 6.15
C GLN A 173 -15.20 -11.44 5.85
N HIS A 174 -15.37 -11.13 4.57
CA HIS A 174 -15.86 -9.85 4.08
C HIS A 174 -17.20 -10.01 3.37
N GLU A 175 -18.20 -9.20 3.79
CA GLU A 175 -19.48 -9.09 3.12
C GLU A 175 -19.44 -7.91 2.14
N ILE A 176 -19.36 -8.23 0.84
CA ILE A 176 -19.21 -7.24 -0.23
C ILE A 176 -20.34 -6.22 -0.19
N GLY A 177 -20.01 -4.93 -0.34
CA GLY A 177 -20.95 -3.82 -0.39
C GLY A 177 -21.43 -3.28 0.97
N THR A 178 -21.19 -4.00 2.06
CA THR A 178 -21.68 -3.58 3.40
C THR A 178 -20.60 -3.01 4.31
N GLY A 179 -19.34 -3.27 4.01
CA GLY A 179 -18.21 -2.94 4.89
C GLY A 179 -18.12 -3.82 6.14
N LYS A 180 -18.94 -4.88 6.24
CA LYS A 180 -18.92 -5.80 7.37
C LYS A 180 -17.81 -6.83 7.22
N VAL A 181 -17.02 -6.98 8.27
CA VAL A 181 -15.96 -8.00 8.40
C VAL A 181 -16.18 -8.81 9.66
N THR A 182 -15.96 -10.12 9.57
CA THR A 182 -16.18 -11.10 10.65
C THR A 182 -15.08 -12.15 10.66
N ASP A 183 -15.12 -13.09 11.60
CA ASP A 183 -14.26 -14.28 11.62
C ASP A 183 -12.78 -13.98 11.52
N ARG A 184 -12.28 -13.07 12.39
CA ARG A 184 -10.85 -12.73 12.49
C ARG A 184 -10.01 -14.00 12.69
N LYS A 185 -9.00 -14.14 11.83
CA LYS A 185 -7.97 -15.17 11.95
C LYS A 185 -6.59 -14.56 11.78
N VAL A 186 -5.59 -15.11 12.44
CA VAL A 186 -4.19 -14.87 12.13
C VAL A 186 -3.86 -15.75 10.93
N LEU A 187 -3.57 -15.11 9.78
CA LEU A 187 -3.17 -15.80 8.57
C LEU A 187 -1.71 -16.24 8.66
N ALA A 188 -0.83 -15.33 9.09
CA ALA A 188 0.59 -15.59 9.25
C ALA A 188 1.18 -14.73 10.37
N ASN A 189 2.24 -15.24 11.02
CA ASN A 189 3.04 -14.48 11.96
C ASN A 189 4.44 -14.26 11.36
N THR A 190 4.92 -13.01 11.35
CA THR A 190 6.20 -12.64 10.73
C THR A 190 7.35 -12.49 11.73
N PHE A 191 7.13 -12.80 13.00
CA PHE A 191 8.14 -12.68 14.06
C PHE A 191 9.41 -13.47 13.75
N GLU A 192 9.28 -14.73 13.32
CA GLU A 192 10.41 -15.59 12.93
C GLU A 192 11.18 -15.07 11.70
N LEU A 193 10.56 -14.17 10.92
CA LEU A 193 11.17 -13.56 9.74
C LEU A 193 11.95 -12.28 10.06
N SER A 194 11.94 -11.86 11.31
CA SER A 194 12.63 -10.66 11.81
C SER A 194 12.22 -9.37 11.07
N GLY A 195 10.98 -9.27 10.62
CA GLY A 195 10.44 -8.12 9.90
C GLY A 195 9.00 -7.81 10.29
N TYR A 196 8.62 -6.56 10.08
CA TYR A 196 7.26 -6.08 10.35
C TYR A 196 6.45 -6.11 9.05
N PRO A 197 5.25 -6.76 9.00
CA PRO A 197 4.43 -6.75 7.80
C PRO A 197 4.00 -5.33 7.49
N ASP A 198 4.08 -4.95 6.22
CA ASP A 198 3.80 -3.62 5.72
C ASP A 198 2.80 -3.70 4.55
N GLY A 199 2.92 -2.91 3.51
CA GLY A 199 2.04 -2.96 2.35
C GLY A 199 2.11 -4.28 1.58
N SER A 200 1.02 -4.63 0.91
CA SER A 200 0.81 -5.94 0.28
C SER A 200 0.07 -5.84 -1.04
N ALA A 201 0.09 -6.94 -1.83
CA ALA A 201 -0.78 -7.14 -3.00
C ALA A 201 -1.18 -8.61 -3.12
N VAL A 202 -2.35 -8.87 -3.70
CA VAL A 202 -2.84 -10.22 -3.97
C VAL A 202 -2.62 -10.58 -5.43
N ASP A 203 -2.16 -11.80 -5.70
CA ASP A 203 -2.01 -12.32 -7.05
C ASP A 203 -3.24 -13.12 -7.53
N SER A 204 -3.21 -13.58 -8.79
CA SER A 204 -4.31 -14.30 -9.42
C SER A 204 -4.56 -15.70 -8.84
N GLU A 205 -3.62 -16.26 -8.10
CA GLU A 205 -3.79 -17.53 -7.36
C GLU A 205 -4.33 -17.30 -5.94
N GLY A 206 -4.57 -16.03 -5.55
CA GLY A 206 -5.07 -15.67 -4.22
C GLY A 206 -3.99 -15.57 -3.15
N CYS A 207 -2.72 -15.69 -3.52
CA CYS A 207 -1.62 -15.55 -2.58
C CYS A 207 -1.34 -14.07 -2.28
N LEU A 208 -1.03 -13.77 -1.02
CA LEU A 208 -0.72 -12.43 -0.53
C LEU A 208 0.79 -12.21 -0.55
N TRP A 209 1.25 -11.24 -1.34
CA TRP A 209 2.62 -10.76 -1.31
C TRP A 209 2.72 -9.62 -0.30
N THR A 210 3.60 -9.74 0.67
CA THR A 210 3.75 -8.78 1.78
C THR A 210 5.19 -8.32 1.91
N CYS A 211 5.39 -6.99 2.01
CA CYS A 211 6.67 -6.39 2.37
C CYS A 211 6.96 -6.62 3.85
N LEU A 212 8.23 -6.89 4.19
CA LEU A 212 8.69 -7.00 5.57
C LEU A 212 9.67 -5.88 5.86
N TRP A 213 9.20 -4.83 6.52
CA TRP A 213 10.01 -3.71 6.99
C TRP A 213 11.15 -4.20 7.91
N ASP A 214 12.35 -3.66 7.74
CA ASP A 214 13.61 -4.02 8.41
C ASP A 214 14.14 -5.44 8.11
N ALA A 215 13.51 -6.22 7.22
CA ALA A 215 13.95 -7.58 6.88
C ALA A 215 14.60 -7.70 5.50
N SER A 216 14.65 -6.65 4.69
CA SER A 216 15.14 -6.70 3.29
C SER A 216 14.42 -7.74 2.43
N ARG A 217 13.14 -8.05 2.68
CA ARG A 217 12.43 -9.13 1.98
C ARG A 217 10.96 -8.84 1.76
N ILE A 218 10.45 -9.58 0.78
CA ILE A 218 9.03 -9.76 0.51
C ILE A 218 8.76 -11.25 0.64
N VAL A 219 7.63 -11.61 1.21
CA VAL A 219 7.13 -12.98 1.26
C VAL A 219 5.84 -13.12 0.48
N ARG A 220 5.65 -14.26 -0.16
CA ARG A 220 4.39 -14.69 -0.75
C ARG A 220 3.75 -15.70 0.18
N LEU A 221 2.58 -15.37 0.70
CA LEU A 221 1.80 -16.23 1.59
C LEU A 221 0.68 -16.88 0.79
N THR A 222 0.50 -18.18 0.95
CA THR A 222 -0.66 -18.89 0.41
C THR A 222 -1.94 -18.44 1.12
N PRO A 223 -3.15 -18.73 0.59
CA PRO A 223 -4.40 -18.48 1.30
C PRO A 223 -4.51 -19.15 2.68
N ASP A 224 -3.71 -20.19 2.92
CA ASP A 224 -3.62 -20.88 4.22
C ASP A 224 -2.54 -20.31 5.14
N GLY A 225 -1.79 -19.27 4.68
CA GLY A 225 -0.76 -18.58 5.47
C GLY A 225 0.64 -19.18 5.41
N GLU A 226 0.85 -20.21 4.59
CA GLU A 226 2.16 -20.81 4.38
C GLU A 226 3.05 -19.92 3.51
N ILE A 227 4.36 -19.84 3.81
CA ILE A 227 5.31 -19.12 2.96
C ILE A 227 5.65 -19.96 1.75
N ASP A 228 5.13 -19.55 0.58
CA ASP A 228 5.43 -20.17 -0.71
C ASP A 228 6.77 -19.66 -1.28
N ARG A 229 7.07 -18.37 -1.09
CA ARG A 229 8.19 -17.72 -1.74
C ARG A 229 8.74 -16.56 -0.93
N THR A 230 10.05 -16.35 -1.06
CA THR A 230 10.74 -15.19 -0.47
C THR A 230 11.59 -14.50 -1.54
N ILE A 231 11.51 -13.17 -1.63
CA ILE A 231 12.35 -12.32 -2.47
C ILE A 231 13.18 -11.40 -1.57
N THR A 232 14.49 -11.35 -1.78
CA THR A 232 15.40 -10.48 -1.03
C THR A 232 15.70 -9.21 -1.83
N LEU A 233 15.69 -8.04 -1.15
CA LEU A 233 16.00 -6.74 -1.72
C LEU A 233 17.37 -6.21 -1.22
N ALA A 234 17.97 -5.32 -2.02
CA ALA A 234 19.15 -4.56 -1.62
C ALA A 234 18.85 -3.45 -0.59
N ALA A 235 17.57 -3.10 -0.39
CA ALA A 235 17.12 -2.12 0.59
C ALA A 235 16.52 -2.80 1.81
N PRO A 236 16.84 -2.37 3.06
CA PRO A 236 16.39 -3.04 4.28
C PRO A 236 14.89 -2.86 4.56
N ARG A 237 14.27 -1.79 4.04
CA ARG A 237 12.90 -1.37 4.35
C ARG A 237 12.03 -1.34 3.10
N PRO A 238 11.63 -2.50 2.52
CA PRO A 238 10.52 -2.52 1.60
C PRO A 238 9.25 -2.12 2.36
N THR A 239 8.44 -1.25 1.75
CA THR A 239 7.27 -0.66 2.39
C THR A 239 5.99 -1.19 1.79
N SER A 240 5.83 -1.12 0.48
CA SER A 240 4.64 -1.59 -0.20
C SER A 240 4.97 -2.11 -1.60
N LEU A 241 4.02 -2.78 -2.23
CA LEU A 241 4.19 -3.32 -3.56
C LEU A 241 2.87 -3.36 -4.35
N THR A 242 3.00 -3.34 -5.66
CA THR A 242 1.87 -3.54 -6.58
C THR A 242 2.32 -4.28 -7.82
N PHE A 243 1.38 -4.96 -8.46
CA PHE A 243 1.60 -5.55 -9.77
C PHE A 243 1.39 -4.54 -10.88
N GLY A 244 2.21 -4.58 -11.91
CA GLY A 244 2.09 -3.71 -13.07
C GLY A 244 2.63 -4.35 -14.34
N ASP A 245 2.85 -3.52 -15.38
CA ASP A 245 3.03 -3.85 -16.77
C ASP A 245 1.75 -4.45 -17.43
N GLU A 246 1.82 -4.70 -18.74
CA GLU A 246 0.68 -5.16 -19.53
C GLU A 246 0.17 -6.55 -19.10
N ASP A 247 1.07 -7.40 -18.63
CA ASP A 247 0.77 -8.77 -18.20
C ASP A 247 0.61 -8.92 -16.68
N LEU A 248 0.73 -7.82 -15.93
CA LEU A 248 0.66 -7.78 -14.47
C LEU A 248 1.65 -8.74 -13.77
N LYS A 249 2.80 -9.00 -14.39
CA LYS A 249 3.85 -9.89 -13.86
C LYS A 249 5.09 -9.15 -13.36
N THR A 250 5.06 -7.83 -13.30
CA THR A 250 6.10 -7.03 -12.65
C THR A 250 5.62 -6.59 -11.28
N LEU A 251 6.30 -7.00 -10.23
CA LEU A 251 6.15 -6.40 -8.90
C LEU A 251 6.99 -5.14 -8.84
N PHE A 252 6.33 -4.00 -8.65
CA PHE A 252 6.96 -2.74 -8.29
C PHE A 252 6.94 -2.58 -6.77
N ILE A 253 8.08 -2.24 -6.17
CA ILE A 253 8.29 -2.28 -4.73
C ILE A 253 8.83 -0.93 -4.29
N THR A 254 8.13 -0.25 -3.41
CA THR A 254 8.59 0.97 -2.75
C THR A 254 9.45 0.64 -1.53
N THR A 255 10.35 1.57 -1.17
CA THR A 255 11.24 1.41 -0.02
C THR A 255 11.42 2.73 0.74
N ALA A 256 11.95 2.67 1.97
CA ALA A 256 12.12 3.82 2.84
C ALA A 256 13.55 4.04 3.32
N ARG A 257 13.87 5.31 3.65
CA ARG A 257 15.04 5.77 4.41
C ARG A 257 14.69 6.19 5.83
N ALA A 258 13.41 6.33 6.16
CA ALA A 258 12.95 6.81 7.45
C ALA A 258 13.62 6.05 8.60
N GLY A 259 14.18 6.77 9.58
CA GLY A 259 14.83 6.20 10.75
C GLY A 259 16.21 5.55 10.50
N MET A 260 16.77 5.63 9.29
CA MET A 260 18.13 5.16 9.01
C MET A 260 19.16 6.22 9.35
N SER A 261 20.25 5.80 10.00
CA SER A 261 21.41 6.64 10.27
C SER A 261 22.27 6.86 9.01
N PHE A 262 23.14 7.89 9.00
CA PHE A 262 24.05 8.12 7.88
C PHE A 262 24.92 6.90 7.53
N PRO A 263 25.57 6.19 8.48
CA PRO A 263 26.33 4.98 8.14
C PRO A 263 25.47 3.86 7.51
N GLN A 264 24.21 3.72 7.95
CA GLN A 264 23.30 2.77 7.34
C GLN A 264 22.95 3.16 5.89
N LEU A 265 22.71 4.45 5.62
CA LEU A 265 22.45 4.94 4.26
C LEU A 265 23.68 4.76 3.34
N ASP A 266 24.89 5.00 3.84
CA ASP A 266 26.12 4.79 3.07
C ASP A 266 26.30 3.31 2.71
N SER A 267 25.99 2.40 3.63
CA SER A 267 26.07 0.95 3.38
C SER A 267 24.90 0.41 2.54
N ARG A 268 23.79 1.15 2.44
CA ARG A 268 22.56 0.77 1.73
C ARG A 268 22.06 1.92 0.84
N PRO A 269 22.86 2.35 -0.16
CA PRO A 269 22.59 3.59 -0.92
C PRO A 269 21.29 3.56 -1.73
N LEU A 270 20.76 2.37 -2.03
CA LEU A 270 19.50 2.19 -2.76
C LEU A 270 18.26 2.25 -1.87
N SER A 271 18.38 2.49 -0.56
CA SER A 271 17.22 2.70 0.32
C SER A 271 16.40 3.90 -0.14
N GLY A 272 15.06 3.80 -0.07
CA GLY A 272 14.14 4.82 -0.56
C GLY A 272 13.97 4.84 -2.09
N SER A 273 14.52 3.86 -2.81
CA SER A 273 14.34 3.70 -4.26
C SER A 273 13.11 2.86 -4.59
N LEU A 274 12.68 2.95 -5.84
CA LEU A 274 11.71 2.03 -6.44
C LEU A 274 12.46 0.83 -7.03
N PHE A 275 12.01 -0.37 -6.68
CA PHE A 275 12.51 -1.62 -7.26
C PHE A 275 11.44 -2.27 -8.13
N ALA A 276 11.88 -3.12 -9.05
CA ALA A 276 11.00 -3.98 -9.84
C ALA A 276 11.58 -5.39 -9.94
N VAL A 277 10.71 -6.38 -9.98
CA VAL A 277 11.10 -7.78 -10.21
C VAL A 277 10.02 -8.50 -11.01
N ARG A 278 10.43 -9.32 -11.97
CA ARG A 278 9.51 -10.17 -12.74
C ARG A 278 9.17 -11.43 -11.94
N VAL A 279 7.89 -11.76 -11.91
CA VAL A 279 7.34 -12.97 -11.31
C VAL A 279 6.57 -13.78 -12.34
N ASP A 280 6.32 -15.04 -12.05
CA ASP A 280 5.64 -15.99 -12.96
C ASP A 280 4.10 -15.93 -12.84
N VAL A 281 3.57 -15.60 -11.65
CA VAL A 281 2.14 -15.45 -11.39
C VAL A 281 1.74 -13.97 -11.58
N PRO A 282 0.71 -13.66 -12.38
CA PRO A 282 0.24 -12.30 -12.52
C PRO A 282 -0.53 -11.82 -11.29
N GLY A 283 -0.49 -10.51 -11.05
CA GLY A 283 -1.38 -9.87 -10.08
C GLY A 283 -2.82 -9.75 -10.58
N LEU A 284 -3.66 -9.18 -9.72
CA LEU A 284 -5.02 -8.78 -10.10
C LEU A 284 -4.97 -7.40 -10.77
N PRO A 285 -5.82 -7.16 -11.78
CA PRO A 285 -5.97 -5.80 -12.30
C PRO A 285 -6.38 -4.83 -11.18
N PRO A 286 -5.80 -3.62 -11.12
CA PRO A 286 -6.17 -2.65 -10.09
C PRO A 286 -7.66 -2.33 -10.15
N ARG A 287 -8.24 -2.13 -8.97
CA ARG A 287 -9.61 -1.62 -8.84
C ARG A 287 -9.61 -0.09 -8.89
N GLU A 288 -10.71 0.48 -9.32
CA GLU A 288 -10.91 1.91 -9.43
C GLU A 288 -12.01 2.37 -8.48
N PHE A 289 -11.85 3.52 -7.85
CA PHE A 289 -12.84 4.07 -6.94
C PHE A 289 -14.17 4.31 -7.65
N GLY A 290 -15.26 3.90 -7.01
CA GLY A 290 -16.62 4.03 -7.53
C GLY A 290 -17.02 2.99 -8.57
N LYS A 291 -16.12 2.08 -8.98
CA LYS A 291 -16.41 0.99 -9.93
C LYS A 291 -16.41 -0.35 -9.21
N SER A 292 -17.58 -0.99 -9.11
CA SER A 292 -17.68 -2.39 -8.68
C SER A 292 -17.25 -3.31 -9.83
N ARG A 293 -16.60 -4.43 -9.52
CA ARG A 293 -16.49 -5.55 -10.47
C ARG A 293 -17.75 -6.38 -10.38
N GLU A 294 -18.40 -6.58 -11.52
CA GLU A 294 -19.43 -7.61 -11.69
C GLU A 294 -18.84 -9.01 -11.57
#